data_952d85bcc881c92cf053724c40dae288
#
_entry.id   952d85bcc881c92cf053724c40dae288
#
_cell.length_a   1.000
_cell.length_b   1.000
_cell.length_c   1.000
_cell.angle_alpha   90.00
_cell.angle_beta   90.00
_cell.angle_gamma   90.00
#
_symmetry.space_group_name_H-M   'P 1'
#
loop_
_entity.id
_entity.type
_entity.pdbx_description
1 polymer ?
#
loop_
_entity_poly.entity_id
_entity_poly.type
_entity_poly.pdbx_seq_one_letter_code
_entity_poly.pdbx_strand_id
1 'polypeptide(L)'
;MSELKFAKSHEWVKEISAGKVQVGISEHAQEAMGDLVFVNLPEVGDSLEIGDVFADLESVKAVSDIYSPASGIVSAINEELLDAPEAINQSAYEAWLIELDNVTELSEELMSEEEYQAYIAAEEA
;
A
#
# COMPACT_ATOMS: atom_id res chain seq x y z
N MET A 1 0.81 -18.56 7.03
CA MET A 1 0.13 -17.27 7.26
C MET A 1 1.07 -16.15 6.95
N SER A 2 0.58 -15.25 6.17
CA SER A 2 1.40 -14.12 5.77
C SER A 2 1.27 -13.00 6.79
N GLU A 3 2.39 -12.45 7.15
CA GLU A 3 2.44 -11.29 8.02
C GLU A 3 2.55 -10.04 7.16
N LEU A 4 2.02 -8.95 7.65
CA LEU A 4 2.18 -7.67 7.00
C LEU A 4 3.61 -7.17 7.21
N LYS A 5 4.19 -6.65 6.14
CA LYS A 5 5.45 -5.91 6.21
C LYS A 5 5.17 -4.47 5.82
N PHE A 6 5.98 -3.56 6.30
CA PHE A 6 5.70 -2.14 6.14
C PHE A 6 6.90 -1.41 5.56
N ALA A 7 6.63 -0.52 4.62
CA ALA A 7 7.65 0.35 4.05
C ALA A 7 7.72 1.65 4.86
N LYS A 8 8.85 2.32 4.78
CA LYS A 8 9.04 3.60 5.45
C LYS A 8 8.10 4.69 4.92
N SER A 9 7.62 4.53 3.71
CA SER A 9 6.64 5.43 3.11
C SER A 9 5.20 5.05 3.45
N HIS A 10 5.04 4.09 4.39
CA HIS A 10 3.76 3.72 4.99
C HIS A 10 2.85 2.87 4.12
N GLU A 11 3.41 2.13 3.15
CA GLU A 11 2.65 1.08 2.47
C GLU A 11 2.86 -0.23 3.22
N TRP A 12 1.85 -1.09 3.19
CA TRP A 12 2.02 -2.44 3.67
C TRP A 12 2.05 -3.41 2.48
N VAL A 13 2.72 -4.54 2.68
CA VAL A 13 2.74 -5.62 1.70
C VAL A 13 2.45 -6.93 2.41
N LYS A 14 1.65 -7.76 1.77
CA LYS A 14 1.26 -9.06 2.31
C LYS A 14 1.42 -10.12 1.23
N GLU A 15 2.23 -11.14 1.50
CA GLU A 15 2.37 -12.24 0.57
C GLU A 15 1.14 -13.15 0.67
N ILE A 16 0.45 -13.35 -0.45
CA ILE A 16 -0.76 -14.18 -0.47
C ILE A 16 -0.52 -15.55 -1.09
N SER A 17 0.53 -15.67 -1.88
CA SER A 17 1.01 -16.96 -2.39
C SER A 17 2.40 -16.73 -2.94
N ALA A 18 3.07 -17.80 -3.38
CA ALA A 18 4.43 -17.67 -3.90
C ALA A 18 4.46 -16.72 -5.09
N GLY A 19 5.24 -15.66 -4.98
CA GLY A 19 5.40 -14.68 -6.05
C GLY A 19 4.22 -13.72 -6.22
N LYS A 20 3.26 -13.72 -5.29
CA LYS A 20 2.10 -12.85 -5.38
C LYS A 20 1.88 -12.12 -4.05
N VAL A 21 1.73 -10.80 -4.14
CA VAL A 21 1.51 -9.98 -2.94
C VAL A 21 0.36 -9.02 -3.15
N GLN A 22 -0.23 -8.58 -2.03
CA GLN A 22 -1.16 -7.45 -2.01
C GLN A 22 -0.43 -6.27 -1.37
N VAL A 23 -0.76 -5.08 -1.83
CA VAL A 23 -0.16 -3.83 -1.32
C VAL A 23 -1.28 -2.85 -0.98
N GLY A 24 -1.13 -2.18 0.14
CA GLY A 24 -2.06 -1.13 0.56
C GLY A 24 -1.34 -0.10 1.40
N ILE A 25 -2.08 0.78 2.06
CA ILE A 25 -1.48 1.77 2.96
C ILE A 25 -1.79 1.40 4.41
N SER A 26 -0.94 1.87 5.30
CA SER A 26 -1.07 1.53 6.72
C SER A 26 -2.18 2.33 7.39
N GLU A 27 -2.59 1.88 8.57
CA GLU A 27 -3.53 2.60 9.41
C GLU A 27 -3.01 4.01 9.72
N HIS A 28 -1.72 4.11 10.02
CA HIS A 28 -1.09 5.40 10.30
C HIS A 28 -1.22 6.35 9.10
N ALA A 29 -1.02 5.84 7.90
CA ALA A 29 -1.09 6.65 6.68
C ALA A 29 -2.51 7.19 6.45
N GLN A 30 -3.53 6.33 6.63
CA GLN A 30 -4.88 6.78 6.38
C GLN A 30 -5.34 7.79 7.45
N GLU A 31 -4.89 7.63 8.69
CA GLU A 31 -5.19 8.60 9.74
C GLU A 31 -4.56 9.95 9.43
N ALA A 32 -3.32 9.94 8.97
CA ALA A 32 -2.61 11.17 8.64
C ALA A 32 -3.25 11.90 7.45
N MET A 33 -3.80 11.15 6.50
CA MET A 33 -4.43 11.72 5.33
C MET A 33 -5.84 12.24 5.61
N GLY A 34 -6.55 11.63 6.54
CA GLY A 34 -7.95 11.96 6.80
C GLY A 34 -8.87 11.26 5.80
N ASP A 35 -10.08 11.78 5.65
CA ASP A 35 -11.10 11.15 4.81
C ASP A 35 -10.68 11.13 3.35
N LEU A 36 -10.61 9.93 2.77
CA LEU A 36 -10.25 9.76 1.38
C LEU A 36 -11.47 9.98 0.49
N VAL A 37 -11.27 10.74 -0.58
CA VAL A 37 -12.34 11.09 -1.49
C VAL A 37 -12.10 10.59 -2.90
N PHE A 38 -10.87 10.22 -3.23
CA PHE A 38 -10.54 9.76 -4.58
C PHE A 38 -9.32 8.85 -4.55
N VAL A 39 -9.36 7.80 -5.35
CA VAL A 39 -8.26 6.83 -5.48
C VAL A 39 -7.98 6.63 -6.96
N ASN A 40 -6.72 6.82 -7.35
CA ASN A 40 -6.24 6.46 -8.70
C ASN A 40 -5.40 5.21 -8.60
N LEU A 41 -5.74 4.21 -9.39
CA LEU A 41 -5.04 2.92 -9.40
C LEU A 41 -4.40 2.68 -10.77
N PRO A 42 -3.36 1.83 -10.83
CA PRO A 42 -2.74 1.51 -12.11
C PRO A 42 -3.64 0.56 -12.91
N GLU A 43 -3.16 0.17 -14.09
CA GLU A 43 -3.87 -0.80 -14.91
C GLU A 43 -3.30 -2.19 -14.70
N VAL A 44 -4.17 -3.19 -14.78
CA VAL A 44 -3.73 -4.58 -14.76
C VAL A 44 -2.79 -4.79 -15.95
N GLY A 45 -1.66 -5.42 -15.67
CA GLY A 45 -0.62 -5.63 -16.67
C GLY A 45 0.55 -4.68 -16.57
N ASP A 46 0.41 -3.59 -15.81
CA ASP A 46 1.51 -2.65 -15.61
C ASP A 46 2.65 -3.32 -14.86
N SER A 47 3.87 -3.02 -15.30
CA SER A 47 5.07 -3.52 -14.64
C SER A 47 5.58 -2.46 -13.68
N LEU A 48 5.84 -2.86 -12.44
CA LEU A 48 6.32 -1.94 -11.40
C LEU A 48 7.66 -2.37 -10.88
N GLU A 49 8.47 -1.39 -10.50
CA GLU A 49 9.73 -1.62 -9.79
C GLU A 49 9.62 -0.97 -8.42
N ILE A 50 10.44 -1.46 -7.49
CA ILE A 50 10.49 -0.89 -6.14
C ILE A 50 10.74 0.61 -6.24
N GLY A 51 9.89 1.39 -5.56
CA GLY A 51 10.01 2.84 -5.55
C GLY A 51 9.18 3.56 -6.61
N ASP A 52 8.59 2.82 -7.55
CA ASP A 52 7.71 3.44 -8.54
C ASP A 52 6.43 3.94 -7.88
N VAL A 53 5.96 5.10 -8.31
CA VAL A 53 4.63 5.58 -7.90
C VAL A 53 3.61 4.80 -8.70
N PHE A 54 2.76 4.02 -8.02
CA PHE A 54 1.76 3.22 -8.74
C PHE A 54 0.34 3.74 -8.56
N ALA A 55 0.14 4.59 -7.57
CA ALA A 55 -1.20 5.08 -7.27
C ALA A 55 -1.09 6.45 -6.61
N ASP A 56 -2.19 7.19 -6.59
CA ASP A 56 -2.27 8.35 -5.74
C ASP A 56 -3.63 8.36 -5.04
N LEU A 57 -3.64 8.92 -3.84
CA LEU A 57 -4.84 9.01 -3.02
C LEU A 57 -5.10 10.47 -2.71
N GLU A 58 -6.35 10.87 -2.86
CA GLU A 58 -6.76 12.24 -2.58
C GLU A 58 -7.68 12.26 -1.39
N SER A 59 -7.35 13.08 -0.42
CA SER A 59 -8.18 13.26 0.77
C SER A 59 -8.71 14.68 0.81
N VAL A 60 -9.53 14.96 1.80
CA VAL A 60 -10.05 16.32 2.00
C VAL A 60 -8.94 17.32 2.29
N LYS A 61 -7.76 16.85 2.68
CA LYS A 61 -6.63 17.70 3.08
C LYS A 61 -5.50 17.75 2.06
N ALA A 62 -5.25 16.66 1.33
CA ALA A 62 -4.02 16.53 0.55
C ALA A 62 -4.12 15.44 -0.51
N VAL A 63 -3.10 15.41 -1.38
CA VAL A 63 -2.92 14.34 -2.35
C VAL A 63 -1.58 13.66 -2.02
N SER A 64 -1.55 12.34 -2.02
CA SER A 64 -0.34 11.57 -1.72
C SER A 64 -0.07 10.53 -2.79
N ASP A 65 1.20 10.45 -3.19
CA ASP A 65 1.67 9.38 -4.08
C ASP A 65 1.97 8.14 -3.26
N ILE A 66 1.66 6.99 -3.84
CA ILE A 66 1.89 5.71 -3.18
C ILE A 66 2.96 4.95 -3.95
N TYR A 67 3.99 4.50 -3.24
CA TYR A 67 5.17 3.87 -3.83
C TYR A 67 5.11 2.35 -3.71
N SER A 68 5.62 1.67 -4.72
CA SER A 68 5.61 0.21 -4.73
C SER A 68 6.74 -0.34 -3.86
N PRO A 69 6.42 -1.23 -2.90
CA PRO A 69 7.46 -1.89 -2.10
C PRO A 69 8.01 -3.15 -2.75
N ALA A 70 7.57 -3.46 -3.96
CA ALA A 70 7.94 -4.70 -4.63
C ALA A 70 8.03 -4.48 -6.14
N SER A 71 8.83 -5.32 -6.79
CA SER A 71 8.90 -5.35 -8.26
C SER A 71 8.06 -6.52 -8.75
N GLY A 72 7.16 -6.27 -9.67
CA GLY A 72 6.27 -7.29 -10.20
C GLY A 72 5.29 -6.70 -11.20
N ILE A 73 4.29 -7.47 -11.54
CA ILE A 73 3.28 -7.07 -12.54
C ILE A 73 1.93 -6.97 -11.84
N VAL A 74 1.22 -5.87 -12.09
CA VAL A 74 -0.12 -5.68 -11.53
C VAL A 74 -1.05 -6.75 -12.07
N SER A 75 -1.54 -7.63 -11.21
CA SER A 75 -2.44 -8.71 -11.61
C SER A 75 -3.89 -8.39 -11.25
N ALA A 76 -4.10 -7.48 -10.32
CA ALA A 76 -5.46 -7.06 -9.95
C ALA A 76 -5.41 -5.71 -9.26
N ILE A 77 -6.50 -4.97 -9.38
CA ILE A 77 -6.70 -3.72 -8.65
C ILE A 77 -8.00 -3.85 -7.88
N ASN A 78 -8.09 -3.16 -6.76
CA ASN A 78 -9.30 -3.21 -5.94
C ASN A 78 -10.28 -2.15 -6.42
N GLU A 79 -11.12 -2.53 -7.36
CA GLU A 79 -12.03 -1.62 -8.03
C GLU A 79 -13.07 -1.01 -7.10
N GLU A 80 -13.35 -1.67 -5.99
CA GLU A 80 -14.28 -1.12 -5.00
C GLU A 80 -13.84 0.23 -4.48
N LEU A 81 -12.52 0.44 -4.41
CA LEU A 81 -11.97 1.70 -3.91
C LEU A 81 -12.23 2.87 -4.84
N LEU A 82 -12.45 2.60 -6.12
CA LEU A 82 -12.78 3.65 -7.09
C LEU A 82 -14.15 4.26 -6.80
N ASP A 83 -15.08 3.44 -6.29
CA ASP A 83 -16.42 3.89 -5.94
C ASP A 83 -16.54 4.25 -4.47
N ALA A 84 -15.70 3.66 -3.62
CA ALA A 84 -15.81 3.81 -2.17
C ALA A 84 -14.41 3.99 -1.55
N PRO A 85 -13.75 5.13 -1.81
CA PRO A 85 -12.41 5.39 -1.27
C PRO A 85 -12.37 5.31 0.26
N GLU A 86 -13.47 5.62 0.91
CA GLU A 86 -13.57 5.63 2.37
C GLU A 86 -13.40 4.22 2.97
N ALA A 87 -13.44 3.17 2.16
CA ALA A 87 -13.19 1.82 2.66
C ALA A 87 -11.78 1.71 3.26
N ILE A 88 -10.83 2.47 2.73
CA ILE A 88 -9.47 2.51 3.28
C ILE A 88 -9.50 3.09 4.69
N ASN A 89 -10.29 4.12 4.91
CA ASN A 89 -10.41 4.74 6.24
C ASN A 89 -11.06 3.79 7.24
N GLN A 90 -11.95 2.93 6.77
CA GLN A 90 -12.68 2.01 7.63
C GLN A 90 -11.84 0.80 8.01
N SER A 91 -11.01 0.32 7.10
CA SER A 91 -10.25 -0.90 7.34
C SER A 91 -9.02 -0.95 6.40
N ALA A 92 -7.97 -0.21 6.78
CA ALA A 92 -6.78 -0.05 5.93
C ALA A 92 -6.13 -1.38 5.57
N TYR A 93 -6.18 -2.36 6.47
CA TYR A 93 -5.51 -3.63 6.23
C TYR A 93 -6.35 -4.64 5.45
N GLU A 94 -7.61 -4.32 5.22
CA GLU A 94 -8.47 -5.12 4.35
C GLU A 94 -8.66 -4.46 2.99
N ALA A 95 -8.44 -3.16 2.91
CA ALA A 95 -8.63 -2.38 1.70
C ALA A 95 -7.32 -2.34 0.89
N TRP A 96 -6.95 -3.49 0.33
CA TRP A 96 -5.76 -3.56 -0.50
C TRP A 96 -5.97 -2.70 -1.76
N LEU A 97 -4.88 -2.14 -2.28
CA LEU A 97 -4.93 -1.30 -3.47
C LEU A 97 -4.69 -2.11 -4.74
N ILE A 98 -3.63 -2.90 -4.74
CA ILE A 98 -3.24 -3.71 -5.90
C ILE A 98 -2.76 -5.08 -5.45
N GLU A 99 -2.78 -6.03 -6.41
CA GLU A 99 -2.05 -7.29 -6.27
C GLU A 99 -0.97 -7.31 -7.32
N LEU A 100 0.21 -7.77 -6.94
CA LEU A 100 1.32 -7.96 -7.86
C LEU A 100 1.60 -9.45 -8.01
N ASP A 101 1.83 -9.87 -9.25
CA ASP A 101 2.22 -11.23 -9.58
C ASP A 101 3.64 -11.19 -10.13
N ASN A 102 4.25 -12.36 -10.28
CA ASN A 102 5.63 -12.46 -10.76
C ASN A 102 6.56 -11.53 -9.98
N VAL A 103 6.39 -11.49 -8.66
CA VAL A 103 7.20 -10.65 -7.81
C VAL A 103 8.63 -11.18 -7.80
N THR A 104 9.57 -10.37 -8.25
CA THR A 104 10.98 -10.75 -8.35
C THR A 104 11.78 -10.21 -7.18
N GLU A 105 11.28 -9.16 -6.53
CA GLU A 105 12.05 -8.47 -5.49
C GLU A 105 11.12 -7.71 -4.58
N LEU A 106 11.41 -7.76 -3.27
CA LEU A 106 10.76 -6.92 -2.27
C LEU A 106 11.78 -5.92 -1.77
N SER A 107 11.32 -4.76 -1.32
CA SER A 107 12.22 -3.76 -0.75
C SER A 107 12.99 -4.34 0.43
N GLU A 108 14.28 -4.07 0.49
CA GLU A 108 15.13 -4.51 1.59
C GLU A 108 14.86 -3.74 2.87
N GLU A 109 14.13 -2.64 2.77
CA GLU A 109 13.85 -1.78 3.91
C GLU A 109 12.52 -2.08 4.59
N LEU A 110 11.84 -3.15 4.18
CA LEU A 110 10.57 -3.52 4.79
C LEU A 110 10.76 -3.89 6.26
N MET A 111 9.80 -3.44 7.07
CA MET A 111 9.83 -3.63 8.51
C MET A 111 8.72 -4.58 8.94
N SER A 112 8.94 -5.30 10.05
CA SER A 112 7.87 -6.03 10.70
C SER A 112 6.93 -5.00 11.33
N GLU A 113 5.76 -5.47 11.79
CA GLU A 113 4.82 -4.57 12.46
C GLU A 113 5.45 -3.92 13.69
N GLU A 114 6.21 -4.70 14.47
CA GLU A 114 6.86 -4.18 15.67
C GLU A 114 7.87 -3.10 15.33
N GLU A 115 8.69 -3.35 14.30
CA GLU A 115 9.68 -2.37 13.85
C GLU A 115 9.01 -1.12 13.31
N TYR A 116 7.90 -1.30 12.60
CA TYR A 116 7.17 -0.19 12.02
C TYR A 116 6.55 0.69 13.11
N GLN A 117 6.00 0.08 14.18
CA GLN A 117 5.44 0.85 15.28
C GLN A 117 6.51 1.69 15.96
N ALA A 118 7.71 1.14 16.12
CA ALA A 118 8.83 1.88 16.68
C ALA A 118 9.26 3.03 15.76
N TYR A 119 9.21 2.79 14.45
CA TYR A 119 9.55 3.81 13.46
C TYR A 119 8.57 4.98 13.51
N ILE A 120 7.27 4.68 13.57
CA ILE A 120 6.22 5.70 13.66
C ILE A 120 6.41 6.53 14.94
N ALA A 121 6.66 5.86 16.04
CA ALA A 121 6.84 6.55 17.33
C ALA A 121 8.01 7.52 17.27
N ALA A 122 9.09 7.12 16.60
CA ALA A 122 10.26 7.98 16.44
C ALA A 122 9.97 9.19 15.55
N GLU A 123 9.14 8.99 14.51
CA GLU A 123 8.76 10.09 13.61
C GLU A 123 7.92 11.14 14.32
N GLU A 124 7.08 10.69 15.24
CA GLU A 124 6.14 11.58 15.93
C GLU A 124 6.74 12.24 17.15
N ALA A 125 7.93 11.81 17.54
CA ALA A 125 8.58 12.32 18.75
C ALA A 125 9.14 13.73 18.55
#